data_794d4c58c7422823665fd2a63eb03e92
#
_entry.id   794d4c58c7422823665fd2a63eb03e92
#
_cell.length_a   1.000
_cell.length_b   1.000
_cell.length_c   1.000
_cell.angle_alpha   90.00
_cell.angle_beta   90.00
_cell.angle_gamma   90.00
#
_symmetry.space_group_name_H-M   'P 1'
#
loop_
_entity.id
_entity.type
_entity.pdbx_description
1 polymer ?
#
loop_
_entity_poly.entity_id
_entity_poly.type
_entity_poly.pdbx_seq_one_letter_code
_entity_poly.pdbx_strand_id
1 'polypeptide(L)'
;SSLNYKDALILNDGGKIVRKFPFVPGIDFSGTVVESEDSKFSKDDKVILTGFRVGEAYFGGFSQYAKVDSNFLIKIPKELDTHKAMMLGTAGFTALLCSFAVKAKEELLLGEKVKDVLVTGATGGVGSIAVMVLSKMGYDVHAVTGKKDKNDYLKDLGAKNIIDRKEFEGESKLLEKGVWDGVVDTVGG
;
A
#
# COMPACT_ATOMS: atom_id res chain seq x y z
N SER A 1 -1.32 -1.80 -14.33
CA SER A 1 -0.54 -1.10 -13.31
C SER A 1 -1.44 -0.30 -12.38
N SER A 2 -1.09 -0.17 -11.14
CA SER A 2 -1.66 0.84 -10.25
C SER A 2 -0.86 2.15 -10.35
N LEU A 3 -1.44 3.25 -9.88
CA LEU A 3 -0.76 4.53 -9.82
C LEU A 3 -0.31 4.79 -8.37
N ASN A 4 0.99 4.97 -8.18
CA ASN A 4 1.60 5.14 -6.88
C ASN A 4 2.26 6.52 -6.75
N TYR A 5 2.44 6.99 -5.51
CA TYR A 5 3.11 8.27 -5.22
C TYR A 5 4.51 8.36 -5.86
N LYS A 6 5.24 7.24 -5.86
CA LYS A 6 6.56 7.14 -6.49
C LYS A 6 6.51 7.34 -8.00
N ASP A 7 5.48 6.83 -8.67
CA ASP A 7 5.30 7.06 -10.11
C ASP A 7 5.09 8.55 -10.40
N ALA A 8 4.31 9.24 -9.57
CA ALA A 8 4.12 10.68 -9.68
C ALA A 8 5.43 11.46 -9.47
N LEU A 9 6.26 11.04 -8.51
CA LEU A 9 7.59 11.64 -8.32
C LEU A 9 8.49 11.46 -9.55
N ILE A 10 8.48 10.27 -10.15
CA ILE A 10 9.27 9.97 -11.34
C ILE A 10 8.80 10.82 -12.52
N LEU A 11 7.49 10.93 -12.74
CA LEU A 11 6.91 11.69 -13.85
C LEU A 11 7.15 13.21 -13.71
N ASN A 12 7.24 13.72 -12.49
CA ASN A 12 7.46 15.14 -12.21
C ASN A 12 8.95 15.49 -11.97
N ASP A 13 9.87 14.58 -12.29
CA ASP A 13 11.32 14.71 -12.01
C ASP A 13 11.64 15.04 -10.54
N GLY A 14 10.66 14.74 -9.66
CA GLY A 14 10.76 14.97 -8.22
C GLY A 14 11.49 13.82 -7.54
N GLY A 15 12.77 14.00 -7.24
CA GLY A 15 13.50 13.05 -6.41
C GLY A 15 14.68 12.35 -7.08
N LYS A 16 14.95 12.60 -8.35
CA LYS A 16 16.10 12.01 -9.10
C LYS A 16 16.17 10.48 -8.96
N ILE A 17 14.98 9.83 -8.95
CA ILE A 17 14.86 8.38 -8.76
C ILE A 17 15.42 7.66 -9.98
N VAL A 18 15.04 8.12 -11.20
CA VAL A 18 15.50 7.57 -12.47
C VAL A 18 16.76 8.31 -12.92
N ARG A 19 17.78 7.54 -13.27
CA ARG A 19 19.11 8.09 -13.66
C ARG A 19 19.41 8.02 -15.15
N LYS A 20 18.63 7.24 -15.90
CA LYS A 20 18.84 7.04 -17.34
C LYS A 20 17.53 7.16 -18.11
N PHE A 21 17.58 7.88 -19.23
CA PHE A 21 16.45 8.06 -20.13
C PHE A 21 16.82 7.59 -21.56
N PRO A 22 15.87 7.09 -22.38
CA PRO A 22 14.43 6.98 -22.10
C PRO A 22 14.10 5.92 -21.05
N PHE A 23 12.98 6.09 -20.32
CA PHE A 23 12.58 5.22 -19.22
C PHE A 23 11.06 4.99 -19.23
N VAL A 24 10.63 3.80 -18.84
CA VAL A 24 9.21 3.46 -18.66
C VAL A 24 8.93 3.34 -17.16
N PRO A 25 8.13 4.23 -16.57
CA PRO A 25 7.75 4.15 -15.16
C PRO A 25 6.68 3.08 -14.90
N GLY A 26 6.17 3.02 -13.68
CA GLY A 26 5.18 2.04 -13.22
C GLY A 26 5.82 0.99 -12.31
N ILE A 27 5.71 1.22 -10.98
CA ILE A 27 6.41 0.39 -9.97
C ILE A 27 5.74 -0.95 -9.70
N ASP A 28 4.55 -1.16 -10.24
CA ASP A 28 3.83 -2.43 -10.18
C ASP A 28 3.01 -2.66 -11.45
N PHE A 29 2.69 -3.90 -11.70
CA PHE A 29 1.75 -4.27 -12.75
C PHE A 29 1.20 -5.69 -12.54
N SER A 30 0.12 -5.98 -13.22
CA SER A 30 -0.36 -7.34 -13.46
C SER A 30 -0.54 -7.54 -14.96
N GLY A 31 -0.43 -8.78 -15.39
CA GLY A 31 -0.56 -9.09 -16.80
C GLY A 31 -0.72 -10.57 -17.06
N THR A 32 -0.71 -10.89 -18.35
CA THR A 32 -0.75 -12.27 -18.84
C THR A 32 0.59 -12.59 -19.49
N VAL A 33 1.18 -13.71 -19.15
CA VAL A 33 2.43 -14.17 -19.73
C VAL A 33 2.23 -14.47 -21.22
N VAL A 34 3.00 -13.81 -22.06
CA VAL A 34 3.01 -14.06 -23.51
C VAL A 34 4.05 -15.11 -23.86
N GLU A 35 5.23 -15.00 -23.23
CA GLU A 35 6.38 -15.88 -23.44
C GLU A 35 7.20 -15.96 -22.16
N SER A 36 7.78 -17.13 -21.88
CA SER A 36 8.68 -17.34 -20.74
C SER A 36 9.73 -18.39 -21.07
N GLU A 37 10.97 -18.12 -20.64
CA GLU A 37 12.07 -19.08 -20.63
C GLU A 37 12.12 -19.90 -19.32
N ASP A 38 11.41 -19.45 -18.28
CA ASP A 38 11.33 -20.13 -16.97
C ASP A 38 10.15 -21.10 -16.95
N SER A 39 10.42 -22.36 -16.65
CA SER A 39 9.41 -23.42 -16.55
C SER A 39 8.33 -23.20 -15.48
N LYS A 40 8.56 -22.27 -14.54
CA LYS A 40 7.56 -21.88 -13.54
C LYS A 40 6.36 -21.15 -14.16
N PHE A 41 6.53 -20.53 -15.34
CA PHE A 41 5.51 -19.74 -15.99
C PHE A 41 5.23 -20.24 -17.38
N SER A 42 3.95 -20.41 -17.69
CA SER A 42 3.45 -20.79 -19.00
C SER A 42 2.75 -19.61 -19.67
N LYS A 43 2.66 -19.64 -20.99
CA LYS A 43 1.80 -18.72 -21.73
C LYS A 43 0.38 -18.75 -21.13
N ASP A 44 -0.24 -17.58 -21.06
CA ASP A 44 -1.57 -17.31 -20.50
C ASP A 44 -1.66 -17.36 -18.96
N ASP A 45 -0.57 -17.64 -18.24
CA ASP A 45 -0.54 -17.45 -16.79
C ASP A 45 -0.77 -15.99 -16.43
N LYS A 46 -1.64 -15.75 -15.44
CA LYS A 46 -1.86 -14.41 -14.88
C LYS A 46 -0.85 -14.15 -13.76
N VAL A 47 -0.15 -13.04 -13.85
CA VAL A 47 0.94 -12.68 -12.92
C VAL A 47 0.81 -11.27 -12.40
N ILE A 48 1.39 -11.05 -11.22
CA ILE A 48 1.55 -9.74 -10.59
C ILE A 48 3.02 -9.53 -10.24
N LEU A 49 3.45 -8.27 -10.34
CA LEU A 49 4.74 -7.78 -9.87
C LEU A 49 4.55 -6.54 -9.02
N THR A 50 5.17 -6.53 -7.84
CA THR A 50 5.30 -5.35 -6.98
C THR A 50 6.73 -5.30 -6.44
N GLY A 51 7.36 -4.12 -6.43
CA GLY A 51 8.70 -3.95 -5.88
C GLY A 51 9.84 -4.25 -6.86
N PHE A 52 10.92 -4.84 -6.37
CA PHE A 52 12.14 -5.21 -7.10
C PHE A 52 12.78 -4.08 -7.92
N ARG A 53 12.50 -2.83 -7.58
CA ARG A 53 12.96 -1.62 -8.29
C ARG A 53 12.48 -1.54 -9.76
N VAL A 54 11.46 -2.27 -10.12
CA VAL A 54 10.78 -2.11 -11.40
C VAL A 54 10.08 -0.75 -11.40
N GLY A 55 10.16 0.00 -12.49
CA GLY A 55 9.72 1.39 -12.56
C GLY A 55 10.70 2.41 -11.94
N GLU A 56 11.85 1.96 -11.40
CA GLU A 56 12.91 2.81 -10.82
C GLU A 56 14.27 2.58 -11.49
N ALA A 57 14.73 1.34 -11.51
CA ALA A 57 16.01 0.93 -12.10
C ALA A 57 15.81 0.05 -13.32
N TYR A 58 14.69 -0.65 -13.39
CA TYR A 58 14.26 -1.46 -14.53
C TYR A 58 13.00 -0.83 -15.12
N PHE A 59 12.77 -1.02 -16.42
CA PHE A 59 11.55 -0.55 -17.07
C PHE A 59 10.31 -1.06 -16.35
N GLY A 60 9.35 -0.17 -16.16
CA GLY A 60 8.15 -0.40 -15.37
C GLY A 60 6.95 -0.86 -16.16
N GLY A 61 5.83 -0.89 -15.47
CA GLY A 61 4.56 -1.43 -15.94
C GLY A 61 3.68 -0.48 -16.75
N PHE A 62 4.06 0.80 -16.97
CA PHE A 62 3.26 1.71 -17.80
C PHE A 62 3.50 1.47 -19.29
N SER A 63 3.31 0.23 -19.69
CA SER A 63 3.50 -0.24 -21.06
C SER A 63 2.53 -1.38 -21.38
N GLN A 64 2.34 -1.66 -22.67
CA GLN A 64 1.53 -2.80 -23.13
C GLN A 64 2.22 -4.14 -22.86
N TYR A 65 3.55 -4.16 -22.94
CA TYR A 65 4.40 -5.33 -22.69
C TYR A 65 5.54 -4.95 -21.78
N ALA A 66 5.90 -5.85 -20.86
CA ALA A 66 7.06 -5.71 -20.01
C ALA A 66 7.90 -6.98 -20.06
N LYS A 67 9.23 -6.85 -20.16
CA LYS A 67 10.18 -7.94 -20.00
C LYS A 67 10.83 -7.80 -18.64
N VAL A 68 10.66 -8.82 -17.79
CA VAL A 68 11.14 -8.81 -16.42
C VAL A 68 11.75 -10.15 -16.04
N ASP A 69 12.53 -10.17 -14.97
CA ASP A 69 13.01 -11.39 -14.36
C ASP A 69 11.83 -12.19 -13.76
N SER A 70 11.78 -13.48 -14.08
CA SER A 70 10.73 -14.37 -13.59
C SER A 70 10.66 -14.44 -12.05
N ASN A 71 11.79 -14.27 -11.37
CA ASN A 71 11.85 -14.25 -9.91
C ASN A 71 11.11 -13.07 -9.27
N PHE A 72 10.76 -12.04 -10.05
CA PHE A 72 9.96 -10.90 -9.59
C PHE A 72 8.46 -11.14 -9.67
N LEU A 73 8.06 -12.20 -10.36
CA LEU A 73 6.66 -12.50 -10.67
C LEU A 73 6.04 -13.47 -9.67
N ILE A 74 4.77 -13.23 -9.36
CA ILE A 74 3.92 -14.14 -8.60
C ILE A 74 2.70 -14.46 -9.45
N LYS A 75 2.32 -15.75 -9.52
CA LYS A 75 1.05 -16.16 -10.15
C LYS A 75 -0.12 -15.63 -9.34
N ILE A 76 -1.06 -15.01 -10.02
CA ILE A 76 -2.30 -14.52 -9.38
C ILE A 76 -3.18 -15.72 -9.05
N PRO A 77 -3.69 -15.84 -7.80
CA PRO A 77 -4.66 -16.86 -7.43
C PRO A 77 -5.90 -16.81 -8.33
N LYS A 78 -6.54 -17.97 -8.53
CA LYS A 78 -7.70 -18.11 -9.45
C LYS A 78 -8.90 -17.23 -9.07
N GLU A 79 -9.02 -16.87 -7.79
CA GLU A 79 -10.06 -16.03 -7.22
C GLU A 79 -9.90 -14.54 -7.57
N LEU A 80 -8.71 -14.16 -8.04
CA LEU A 80 -8.40 -12.80 -8.46
C LEU A 80 -8.17 -12.74 -9.97
N ASP A 81 -8.63 -11.66 -10.56
CA ASP A 81 -8.23 -11.28 -11.92
C ASP A 81 -7.11 -10.20 -11.87
N THR A 82 -6.55 -9.90 -13.04
CA THR A 82 -5.48 -8.91 -13.14
C THR A 82 -5.92 -7.51 -12.71
N HIS A 83 -7.18 -7.14 -12.91
CA HIS A 83 -7.72 -5.85 -12.49
C HIS A 83 -7.81 -5.76 -10.97
N LYS A 84 -8.40 -6.75 -10.32
CA LYS A 84 -8.49 -6.83 -8.85
C LYS A 84 -7.12 -6.89 -8.20
N ALA A 85 -6.16 -7.60 -8.81
CA ALA A 85 -4.79 -7.63 -8.34
C ALA A 85 -4.15 -6.23 -8.32
N MET A 86 -4.48 -5.37 -9.31
CA MET A 86 -3.99 -3.98 -9.34
C MET A 86 -4.78 -3.02 -8.46
N MET A 87 -6.02 -3.33 -8.10
CA MET A 87 -6.71 -2.59 -7.04
C MET A 87 -6.01 -2.72 -5.68
N LEU A 88 -5.33 -3.83 -5.44
CA LEU A 88 -4.44 -4.03 -4.30
C LEU A 88 -3.07 -3.39 -4.57
N GLY A 89 -2.37 -3.83 -5.59
CA GLY A 89 -1.08 -3.29 -6.01
C GLY A 89 -0.05 -3.18 -4.88
N THR A 90 0.88 -2.27 -5.05
CA THR A 90 1.91 -1.95 -4.04
C THR A 90 1.29 -1.37 -2.77
N ALA A 91 0.23 -0.56 -2.90
CA ALA A 91 -0.44 0.03 -1.75
C ALA A 91 -1.12 -1.02 -0.86
N GLY A 92 -1.84 -1.98 -1.46
CA GLY A 92 -2.47 -3.08 -0.72
C GLY A 92 -1.46 -4.00 -0.07
N PHE A 93 -0.38 -4.35 -0.75
CA PHE A 93 0.71 -5.12 -0.18
C PHE A 93 1.30 -4.42 1.05
N THR A 94 1.58 -3.12 0.96
CA THR A 94 2.12 -2.32 2.07
C THR A 94 1.13 -2.25 3.24
N ALA A 95 -0.15 -2.00 2.96
CA ALA A 95 -1.19 -1.95 3.99
C ALA A 95 -1.32 -3.27 4.75
N LEU A 96 -1.25 -4.40 4.04
CA LEU A 96 -1.28 -5.74 4.66
C LEU A 96 -0.07 -5.97 5.54
N LEU A 97 1.14 -5.64 5.10
CA LEU A 97 2.35 -5.75 5.92
C LEU A 97 2.23 -4.93 7.21
N CYS A 98 1.75 -3.68 7.13
CA CYS A 98 1.53 -2.83 8.29
C CYS A 98 0.48 -3.45 9.24
N SER A 99 -0.63 -3.96 8.69
CA SER A 99 -1.70 -4.57 9.48
C SER A 99 -1.23 -5.85 10.19
N PHE A 100 -0.44 -6.68 9.52
CA PHE A 100 0.17 -7.86 10.14
C PHE A 100 1.22 -7.50 11.19
N ALA A 101 1.95 -6.40 11.02
CA ALA A 101 2.88 -5.91 12.04
C ALA A 101 2.15 -5.48 13.32
N VAL A 102 0.99 -4.82 13.18
CA VAL A 102 0.12 -4.48 14.32
C VAL A 102 -0.34 -5.75 15.04
N LYS A 103 -0.81 -6.75 14.29
CA LYS A 103 -1.24 -8.03 14.84
C LYS A 103 -0.09 -8.79 15.52
N ALA A 104 1.08 -8.84 14.91
CA ALA A 104 2.25 -9.49 15.48
C ALA A 104 2.68 -8.83 16.80
N LYS A 105 2.54 -7.49 16.92
CA LYS A 105 2.77 -6.80 18.18
C LYS A 105 1.83 -7.29 19.28
N GLU A 106 0.54 -7.46 18.98
CA GLU A 106 -0.44 -7.99 19.93
C GLU A 106 -0.07 -9.39 20.42
N GLU A 107 0.38 -10.26 19.51
CA GLU A 107 0.82 -11.61 19.86
C GLU A 107 2.10 -11.64 20.73
N LEU A 108 3.02 -10.67 20.51
CA LEU A 108 4.27 -10.56 21.28
C LEU A 108 4.10 -9.94 22.68
N LEU A 109 3.10 -9.12 22.89
CA LEU A 109 2.85 -8.40 24.14
C LEU A 109 2.14 -9.25 25.23
N LEU A 110 2.10 -10.57 25.07
CA LEU A 110 1.72 -11.55 26.11
C LEU A 110 0.43 -11.19 26.88
N GLY A 111 -0.61 -10.73 26.18
CA GLY A 111 -1.92 -10.47 26.79
C GLY A 111 -2.35 -9.01 26.86
N GLU A 112 -1.54 -8.07 26.43
CA GLU A 112 -2.01 -6.71 26.17
C GLU A 112 -2.79 -6.70 24.86
N LYS A 113 -4.07 -6.40 24.92
CA LYS A 113 -4.91 -6.28 23.72
C LYS A 113 -4.59 -4.98 23.01
N VAL A 114 -4.19 -5.06 21.74
CA VAL A 114 -4.26 -3.94 20.83
C VAL A 114 -5.72 -3.73 20.44
N LYS A 115 -6.24 -2.55 20.69
CA LYS A 115 -7.63 -2.21 20.38
C LYS A 115 -7.73 -1.00 19.48
N ASP A 116 -7.15 0.10 19.92
CA ASP A 116 -7.25 1.39 19.24
C ASP A 116 -6.04 1.62 18.32
N VAL A 117 -6.29 1.62 17.00
CA VAL A 117 -5.23 1.77 15.99
C VAL A 117 -5.46 3.05 15.18
N LEU A 118 -4.45 3.92 15.17
CA LEU A 118 -4.44 5.12 14.37
C LEU A 118 -3.93 4.82 12.95
N VAL A 119 -4.58 5.40 11.94
CA VAL A 119 -4.12 5.36 10.55
C VAL A 119 -4.01 6.78 10.01
N THR A 120 -2.80 7.25 9.74
CA THR A 120 -2.58 8.56 9.10
C THR A 120 -2.70 8.45 7.59
N GLY A 121 -3.00 9.57 6.91
CA GLY A 121 -3.19 9.55 5.45
C GLY A 121 -4.28 8.57 5.00
N ALA A 122 -5.32 8.40 5.81
CA ALA A 122 -6.33 7.34 5.69
C ALA A 122 -7.09 7.34 4.35
N THR A 123 -7.12 8.43 3.61
CA THR A 123 -7.74 8.50 2.27
C THR A 123 -6.78 8.18 1.13
N GLY A 124 -5.51 7.88 1.42
CA GLY A 124 -4.52 7.45 0.45
C GLY A 124 -4.63 5.96 0.11
N GLY A 125 -3.86 5.51 -0.88
CA GLY A 125 -3.87 4.10 -1.31
C GLY A 125 -3.58 3.12 -0.18
N VAL A 126 -2.48 3.34 0.56
CA VAL A 126 -2.11 2.48 1.70
C VAL A 126 -3.09 2.67 2.86
N GLY A 127 -3.38 3.93 3.23
CA GLY A 127 -4.20 4.24 4.39
C GLY A 127 -5.62 3.69 4.29
N SER A 128 -6.28 3.81 3.15
CA SER A 128 -7.66 3.32 2.96
C SER A 128 -7.76 1.79 3.05
N ILE A 129 -6.79 1.09 2.48
CA ILE A 129 -6.74 -0.37 2.59
C ILE A 129 -6.39 -0.79 4.03
N ALA A 130 -5.48 -0.08 4.70
CA ALA A 130 -5.16 -0.34 6.11
C ALA A 130 -6.39 -0.16 7.01
N VAL A 131 -7.17 0.90 6.82
CA VAL A 131 -8.45 1.11 7.55
C VAL A 131 -9.37 -0.10 7.36
N MET A 132 -9.59 -0.52 6.12
CA MET A 132 -10.47 -1.64 5.81
C MET A 132 -9.98 -2.96 6.42
N VAL A 133 -8.69 -3.27 6.30
CA VAL A 133 -8.11 -4.53 6.79
C VAL A 133 -8.12 -4.58 8.30
N LEU A 134 -7.65 -3.53 8.98
CA LEU A 134 -7.61 -3.45 10.45
C LEU A 134 -9.01 -3.51 11.05
N SER A 135 -9.98 -2.82 10.46
CA SER A 135 -11.38 -2.92 10.89
C SER A 135 -11.93 -4.34 10.77
N LYS A 136 -11.64 -5.04 9.66
CA LYS A 136 -12.03 -6.44 9.49
C LYS A 136 -11.29 -7.41 10.42
N MET A 137 -10.11 -7.04 10.89
CA MET A 137 -9.38 -7.77 11.94
C MET A 137 -9.95 -7.53 13.34
N GLY A 138 -10.90 -6.61 13.49
CA GLY A 138 -11.59 -6.33 14.76
C GLY A 138 -10.99 -5.20 15.58
N TYR A 139 -10.08 -4.41 15.03
CA TYR A 139 -9.53 -3.23 15.68
C TYR A 139 -10.47 -2.02 15.57
N ASP A 140 -10.45 -1.17 16.58
CA ASP A 140 -11.10 0.14 16.58
C ASP A 140 -10.20 1.12 15.80
N VAL A 141 -10.51 1.37 14.54
CA VAL A 141 -9.66 2.17 13.65
C VAL A 141 -10.01 3.65 13.71
N HIS A 142 -9.02 4.48 13.99
CA HIS A 142 -9.09 5.93 14.03
C HIS A 142 -8.37 6.49 12.78
N ALA A 143 -9.15 7.02 11.85
CA ALA A 143 -8.67 7.44 10.54
C ALA A 143 -8.37 8.94 10.52
N VAL A 144 -7.12 9.33 10.24
CA VAL A 144 -6.71 10.73 10.15
C VAL A 144 -6.74 11.20 8.70
N THR A 145 -7.47 12.29 8.44
CA THR A 145 -7.54 12.91 7.12
C THR A 145 -7.79 14.41 7.19
N GLY A 146 -7.30 15.16 6.21
CA GLY A 146 -7.69 16.56 5.99
C GLY A 146 -8.82 16.71 4.95
N LYS A 147 -9.37 15.61 4.41
CA LYS A 147 -10.38 15.62 3.35
C LYS A 147 -11.75 15.31 3.93
N LYS A 148 -12.46 16.36 4.37
CA LYS A 148 -13.78 16.22 5.01
C LYS A 148 -14.85 15.58 4.12
N ASP A 149 -14.75 15.74 2.81
CA ASP A 149 -15.63 15.13 1.81
C ASP A 149 -15.47 13.61 1.69
N LYS A 150 -14.47 13.02 2.35
CA LYS A 150 -14.19 11.58 2.36
C LYS A 150 -14.59 10.87 3.66
N ASN A 151 -15.26 11.56 4.57
CA ASN A 151 -15.63 10.97 5.85
C ASN A 151 -16.55 9.75 5.70
N ASP A 152 -17.56 9.82 4.85
CA ASP A 152 -18.47 8.70 4.63
C ASP A 152 -17.76 7.50 4.01
N TYR A 153 -16.88 7.74 3.03
CA TYR A 153 -16.01 6.70 2.47
C TYR A 153 -15.18 5.99 3.53
N LEU A 154 -14.57 6.72 4.48
CA LEU A 154 -13.77 6.11 5.55
C LEU A 154 -14.64 5.32 6.54
N LYS A 155 -15.86 5.79 6.82
CA LYS A 155 -16.84 5.02 7.63
C LYS A 155 -17.25 3.73 6.94
N ASP A 156 -17.51 3.78 5.65
CA ASP A 156 -17.87 2.59 4.84
C ASP A 156 -16.73 1.55 4.82
N LEU A 157 -15.47 2.02 4.90
CA LEU A 157 -14.30 1.15 5.07
C LEU A 157 -14.17 0.57 6.48
N GLY A 158 -14.95 1.06 7.44
CA GLY A 158 -14.98 0.58 8.81
C GLY A 158 -14.22 1.43 9.82
N ALA A 159 -13.87 2.68 9.48
CA ALA A 159 -13.30 3.59 10.47
C ALA A 159 -14.31 3.87 11.59
N LYS A 160 -13.90 3.63 12.85
CA LYS A 160 -14.70 3.94 14.05
C LYS A 160 -14.79 5.43 14.29
N ASN A 161 -13.66 6.12 14.19
CA ASN A 161 -13.56 7.57 14.34
C ASN A 161 -12.77 8.19 13.18
N ILE A 162 -13.10 9.42 12.86
CA ILE A 162 -12.38 10.21 11.87
C ILE A 162 -11.86 11.46 12.57
N ILE A 163 -10.56 11.70 12.44
CA ILE A 163 -9.82 12.77 13.10
C ILE A 163 -9.31 13.73 12.03
N ASP A 164 -9.55 15.03 12.24
CA ASP A 164 -8.97 16.05 11.35
C ASP A 164 -7.44 16.08 11.55
N ARG A 165 -6.68 16.00 10.47
CA ARG A 165 -5.20 16.05 10.54
C ARG A 165 -4.68 17.29 11.29
N LYS A 166 -5.46 18.38 11.32
CA LYS A 166 -5.11 19.59 12.05
C LYS A 166 -4.97 19.39 13.56
N GLU A 167 -5.57 18.33 14.11
CA GLU A 167 -5.41 17.98 15.52
C GLU A 167 -3.99 17.50 15.85
N PHE A 168 -3.20 17.15 14.82
CA PHE A 168 -1.80 16.77 14.93
C PHE A 168 -0.83 17.89 14.47
N GLU A 169 -1.36 19.04 14.03
CA GLU A 169 -0.57 20.22 13.67
C GLU A 169 -0.34 21.06 14.91
N GLY A 170 0.83 20.97 15.53
CA GLY A 170 1.18 21.76 16.69
C GLY A 170 2.39 21.23 17.46
N GLU A 171 2.86 21.97 18.42
CA GLU A 171 3.91 21.51 19.32
C GLU A 171 3.36 20.42 20.24
N SER A 172 3.87 19.21 20.16
CA SER A 172 3.58 18.16 21.13
C SER A 172 4.24 18.50 22.47
N LYS A 173 3.53 18.27 23.56
CA LYS A 173 4.13 18.40 24.90
C LYS A 173 5.10 17.22 25.11
N LEU A 174 6.27 17.54 25.64
CA LEU A 174 7.20 16.53 26.11
C LEU A 174 6.49 15.62 27.14
N LEU A 175 6.59 14.30 26.98
CA LEU A 175 6.02 13.29 27.89
C LEU A 175 4.48 13.19 27.89
N GLU A 176 3.82 13.42 26.76
CA GLU A 176 2.41 13.07 26.62
C GLU A 176 2.21 11.54 26.73
N LYS A 177 1.12 11.14 27.40
CA LYS A 177 0.74 9.74 27.49
C LYS A 177 0.33 9.23 26.11
N GLY A 178 0.84 8.07 25.69
CA GLY A 178 0.39 7.40 24.48
C GLY A 178 -1.12 7.13 24.52
N VAL A 179 -1.80 7.43 23.42
CA VAL A 179 -3.26 7.30 23.27
C VAL A 179 -3.64 6.08 22.44
N TRP A 180 -2.73 5.64 21.58
CA TRP A 180 -2.98 4.58 20.59
C TRP A 180 -2.15 3.33 20.91
N ASP A 181 -2.77 2.16 20.79
CA ASP A 181 -2.09 0.88 20.97
C ASP A 181 -1.21 0.53 19.76
N GLY A 182 -1.62 0.99 18.57
CA GLY A 182 -0.89 0.83 17.32
C GLY A 182 -1.07 2.01 16.39
N VAL A 183 -0.10 2.22 15.51
CA VAL A 183 -0.15 3.28 14.48
C VAL A 183 0.30 2.72 13.14
N VAL A 184 -0.48 3.00 12.09
CA VAL A 184 -0.05 2.85 10.69
C VAL A 184 0.12 4.25 10.13
N ASP A 185 1.38 4.70 10.06
CA ASP A 185 1.71 6.02 9.53
C ASP A 185 2.07 5.93 8.05
N THR A 186 1.28 6.62 7.21
CA THR A 186 1.51 6.66 5.75
C THR A 186 1.93 8.04 5.26
N VAL A 187 2.13 9.00 6.16
CA VAL A 187 2.49 10.39 5.83
C VAL A 187 3.96 10.65 6.13
N GLY A 188 4.45 10.14 7.25
CA GLY A 188 5.76 10.45 7.78
C GLY A 188 5.81 11.85 8.43
N GLY A 189 6.96 12.18 9.06
CA GLY A 189 7.24 13.47 9.70
C GLY A 189 8.28 13.33 10.79
#